data_907d70a220ee86e3d625d7ebc7ec151e
#
_entry.id   907d70a220ee86e3d625d7ebc7ec151e
#
_cell.length_a   1.000
_cell.length_b   1.000
_cell.length_c   1.000
_cell.angle_alpha   90.00
_cell.angle_beta   90.00
_cell.angle_gamma   90.00
#
_symmetry.space_group_name_H-M   'P 1'
#
loop_
_entity.id
_entity.type
_entity.pdbx_description
1 polymer ?
#
loop_
_entity_poly.entity_id
_entity_poly.type
_entity_poly.pdbx_seq_one_letter_code
_entity_poly.pdbx_strand_id
1 'polypeptide(L)'
;VADGAGADTRARIDTTYYYNYSEDTDRGFLPVTLDLNGNGLDFTGIDDSNVYFDVNNDGWREHIAWAGAQDGLLVLDTEGDRTIDKPEEISFARYHPGAVTDLEGLLAFDTNDDSLLDRLDARFKDFAVWQDKNLNGLSEEGEVLTLTERGIESIHLASDRLPQTLANGDVQLFGTSTY
;
A
#
# COMPACT_ATOMS: atom_id res chain seq x y z
N VAL A 1 -1.79 -20.53 -32.93
CA VAL A 1 -2.54 -19.53 -32.18
C VAL A 1 -2.16 -19.74 -30.73
N ALA A 2 -1.21 -18.97 -30.21
CA ALA A 2 -0.83 -18.99 -28.81
C ALA A 2 -1.82 -18.07 -28.08
N ASP A 3 -2.59 -18.67 -27.21
CA ASP A 3 -3.45 -17.97 -26.27
C ASP A 3 -2.54 -17.31 -25.22
N GLY A 4 -2.36 -16.01 -25.36
CA GLY A 4 -1.65 -15.21 -24.39
C GLY A 4 -2.56 -15.05 -23.16
N ALA A 5 -2.44 -15.95 -22.20
CA ALA A 5 -2.91 -15.71 -20.87
C ALA A 5 -2.07 -14.54 -20.31
N GLY A 6 -2.58 -13.32 -20.42
CA GLY A 6 -2.07 -12.20 -19.68
C GLY A 6 -2.12 -12.57 -18.20
N ALA A 7 -1.00 -12.45 -17.51
CA ALA A 7 -0.95 -12.61 -16.08
C ALA A 7 -1.99 -11.66 -15.49
N ASP A 8 -3.00 -12.22 -14.81
CA ASP A 8 -4.00 -11.48 -14.06
C ASP A 8 -3.29 -10.93 -12.81
N THR A 9 -2.59 -9.81 -12.99
CA THR A 9 -1.91 -9.10 -11.92
C THR A 9 -2.97 -8.37 -11.11
N ARG A 10 -3.35 -8.96 -9.98
CA ARG A 10 -4.31 -8.37 -9.05
C ARG A 10 -3.58 -7.59 -7.98
N ALA A 11 -3.67 -6.28 -8.04
CA ALA A 11 -3.42 -5.48 -6.84
C ALA A 11 -4.54 -5.77 -5.84
N ARG A 12 -4.19 -6.14 -4.64
CA ARG A 12 -5.12 -6.20 -3.52
C ARG A 12 -4.89 -4.97 -2.67
N ILE A 13 -5.93 -4.27 -2.36
CA ILE A 13 -5.89 -2.89 -1.92
C ILE A 13 -6.79 -2.73 -0.72
N ASP A 14 -6.33 -1.96 0.23
CA ASP A 14 -6.94 -1.51 1.47
C ASP A 14 -6.83 -2.47 2.64
N THR A 15 -5.75 -2.34 3.37
CA THR A 15 -5.56 -3.04 4.63
C THR A 15 -5.58 -2.07 5.81
N THR A 16 -6.45 -2.32 6.79
CA THR A 16 -6.35 -1.70 8.10
C THR A 16 -5.52 -2.60 8.99
N TYR A 17 -4.41 -2.09 9.50
CA TYR A 17 -3.68 -2.77 10.56
C TYR A 17 -4.33 -2.42 11.90
N TYR A 18 -4.89 -3.42 12.59
CA TYR A 18 -5.31 -3.23 13.98
C TYR A 18 -4.08 -3.32 14.86
N TYR A 19 -3.72 -2.23 15.51
CA TYR A 19 -2.88 -2.30 16.69
C TYR A 19 -3.77 -2.05 17.91
N ASN A 20 -3.58 -2.87 18.95
CA ASN A 20 -4.24 -2.68 20.22
C ASN A 20 -3.68 -1.43 20.90
N TYR A 21 -4.15 -0.23 20.50
CA TYR A 21 -3.90 0.96 21.28
C TYR A 21 -5.14 1.84 21.42
N SER A 22 -5.32 2.30 22.65
CA SER A 22 -6.45 3.02 23.20
C SER A 22 -6.77 4.33 22.50
N GLU A 23 -8.01 4.50 22.17
CA GLU A 23 -8.87 5.69 22.27
C GLU A 23 -8.58 6.96 21.45
N ASP A 24 -7.52 7.11 20.64
CA ASP A 24 -7.27 8.41 19.99
C ASP A 24 -6.87 8.40 18.50
N THR A 25 -7.06 7.30 17.77
CA THR A 25 -6.84 7.29 16.33
C THR A 25 -8.08 6.81 15.59
N ASP A 26 -8.92 7.76 15.24
CA ASP A 26 -10.20 7.56 14.53
C ASP A 26 -10.04 7.10 13.06
N ARG A 27 -8.82 6.80 12.62
CA ARG A 27 -8.50 6.25 11.30
C ARG A 27 -7.31 5.31 11.40
N GLY A 28 -7.52 4.04 11.10
CA GLY A 28 -6.44 3.05 11.02
C GLY A 28 -5.41 3.40 9.93
N PHE A 29 -4.23 2.81 10.01
CA PHE A 29 -3.22 2.83 8.97
C PHE A 29 -3.66 1.87 7.85
N LEU A 30 -3.88 2.36 6.63
CA LEU A 30 -4.60 1.68 5.54
C LEU A 30 -3.79 1.60 4.24
N PRO A 31 -2.53 1.12 4.25
CA PRO A 31 -1.69 1.18 3.07
C PRO A 31 -2.23 0.32 1.93
N VAL A 32 -2.01 0.77 0.72
CA VAL A 32 -2.23 -0.01 -0.50
C VAL A 32 -1.12 -1.04 -0.63
N THR A 33 -1.48 -2.34 -0.63
CA THR A 33 -0.53 -3.45 -0.77
C THR A 33 -0.67 -4.12 -2.13
N LEU A 34 0.46 -4.44 -2.77
CA LEU A 34 0.54 -5.06 -4.08
C LEU A 34 1.06 -6.49 -3.97
N ASP A 35 0.34 -7.43 -4.55
CA ASP A 35 0.76 -8.84 -4.71
C ASP A 35 1.76 -8.94 -5.87
N LEU A 36 3.06 -8.82 -5.56
CA LEU A 36 4.12 -8.73 -6.58
C LEU A 36 4.50 -10.06 -7.22
N ASN A 37 4.08 -11.16 -6.64
CA ASN A 37 4.41 -12.51 -7.15
C ASN A 37 3.21 -13.28 -7.69
N GLY A 38 1.99 -12.76 -7.54
CA GLY A 38 0.75 -13.34 -8.07
C GLY A 38 0.22 -14.54 -7.27
N ASN A 39 0.69 -14.76 -6.04
CA ASN A 39 0.24 -15.85 -5.19
C ASN A 39 -0.88 -15.48 -4.22
N GLY A 40 -1.26 -14.22 -4.17
CA GLY A 40 -2.14 -13.59 -3.20
C GLY A 40 -1.35 -12.81 -2.15
N LEU A 41 -2.03 -11.90 -1.44
CA LEU A 41 -1.38 -11.11 -0.40
C LEU A 41 -1.07 -11.94 0.84
N ASP A 42 0.17 -11.85 1.29
CA ASP A 42 0.64 -12.39 2.55
C ASP A 42 0.83 -11.28 3.58
N PHE A 43 0.43 -11.54 4.82
CA PHE A 43 0.62 -10.61 5.94
C PHE A 43 1.12 -11.35 7.17
N THR A 44 2.03 -10.70 7.88
CA THR A 44 2.47 -11.10 9.21
C THR A 44 1.59 -10.41 10.24
N GLY A 45 0.93 -11.18 11.10
CA GLY A 45 0.14 -10.64 12.21
C GLY A 45 1.01 -9.90 13.24
N ILE A 46 0.39 -9.12 14.12
CA ILE A 46 1.09 -8.28 15.10
C ILE A 46 2.01 -9.13 15.99
N ASP A 47 1.53 -10.26 16.48
CA ASP A 47 2.30 -11.12 17.40
C ASP A 47 3.56 -11.73 16.77
N ASP A 48 3.57 -11.90 15.44
CA ASP A 48 4.66 -12.49 14.67
C ASP A 48 5.51 -11.43 13.93
N SER A 49 5.05 -10.18 13.89
CA SER A 49 5.74 -9.07 13.24
C SER A 49 6.93 -8.59 14.08
N ASN A 50 7.96 -8.12 13.42
CA ASN A 50 9.06 -7.37 14.05
C ASN A 50 9.09 -5.90 13.61
N VAL A 51 8.02 -5.45 12.94
CA VAL A 51 7.96 -4.12 12.35
C VAL A 51 7.41 -3.10 13.33
N TYR A 52 8.12 -1.99 13.41
CA TYR A 52 7.74 -0.79 14.14
C TYR A 52 7.75 0.40 13.19
N PHE A 53 6.63 1.07 13.02
CA PHE A 53 6.50 2.23 12.14
C PHE A 53 5.72 3.35 12.85
N ASP A 54 6.11 4.61 12.65
CA ASP A 54 5.40 5.78 13.19
C ASP A 54 4.19 6.09 12.29
N VAL A 55 3.03 5.50 12.60
CA VAL A 55 1.84 5.59 11.75
C VAL A 55 1.06 6.89 11.90
N ASN A 56 1.35 7.67 12.94
CA ASN A 56 0.62 8.88 13.29
C ASN A 56 1.48 10.15 13.31
N ASN A 57 2.80 10.00 13.09
CA ASN A 57 3.81 11.08 13.09
C ASN A 57 3.93 11.78 14.44
N ASP A 58 3.85 11.03 15.54
CA ASP A 58 4.05 11.56 16.89
C ASP A 58 5.48 11.38 17.42
N GLY A 59 6.34 10.72 16.64
CA GLY A 59 7.74 10.42 16.94
C GLY A 59 7.96 9.10 17.68
N TRP A 60 6.90 8.33 17.92
CA TRP A 60 6.97 6.98 18.45
C TRP A 60 6.61 5.99 17.34
N ARG A 61 7.20 4.82 17.37
CA ARG A 61 6.90 3.76 16.40
C ARG A 61 6.01 2.71 17.04
N GLU A 62 4.86 2.46 16.43
CA GLU A 62 3.92 1.42 16.84
C GLU A 62 4.37 0.06 16.32
N HIS A 63 4.17 -0.97 17.12
CA HIS A 63 4.30 -2.36 16.69
C HIS A 63 3.07 -2.75 15.89
N ILE A 64 3.25 -3.13 14.63
CA ILE A 64 2.14 -3.32 13.69
C ILE A 64 2.27 -4.63 12.90
N ALA A 65 1.14 -5.14 12.39
CA ALA A 65 1.12 -6.16 11.36
C ALA A 65 1.77 -5.59 10.07
N TRP A 66 2.33 -6.45 9.21
CA TRP A 66 3.07 -5.99 8.05
C TRP A 66 2.82 -6.84 6.81
N ALA A 67 3.03 -6.27 5.62
CA ALA A 67 2.99 -7.01 4.36
C ALA A 67 4.12 -8.05 4.30
N GLY A 68 3.85 -9.17 3.66
CA GLY A 68 4.84 -10.23 3.47
C GLY A 68 6.03 -9.79 2.61
N ALA A 69 7.18 -10.45 2.81
CA ALA A 69 8.44 -10.10 2.12
C ALA A 69 8.39 -10.19 0.57
N GLN A 70 7.37 -10.85 0.03
CA GLN A 70 7.18 -11.01 -1.42
C GLN A 70 6.14 -10.03 -1.99
N ASP A 71 5.47 -9.28 -1.13
CA ASP A 71 4.51 -8.24 -1.48
C ASP A 71 5.15 -6.86 -1.31
N GLY A 72 4.44 -5.82 -1.71
CA GLY A 72 4.95 -4.47 -1.61
C GLY A 72 3.88 -3.47 -1.22
N LEU A 73 4.29 -2.43 -0.54
CA LEU A 73 3.44 -1.29 -0.21
C LEU A 73 3.58 -0.22 -1.29
N LEU A 74 2.45 0.31 -1.77
CA LEU A 74 2.49 1.50 -2.59
C LEU A 74 2.92 2.68 -1.72
N VAL A 75 3.88 3.44 -2.19
CA VAL A 75 4.42 4.59 -1.48
C VAL A 75 4.54 5.79 -2.40
N LEU A 76 4.50 6.98 -1.80
CA LEU A 76 4.71 8.26 -2.44
C LEU A 76 6.04 8.84 -1.96
N ASP A 77 7.11 8.60 -2.70
CA ASP A 77 8.45 9.14 -2.41
C ASP A 77 8.49 10.62 -2.77
N THR A 78 8.13 11.46 -1.78
CA THR A 78 7.98 12.90 -2.01
C THR A 78 9.31 13.63 -2.14
N GLU A 79 10.36 13.09 -1.57
CA GLU A 79 11.70 13.68 -1.53
C GLU A 79 12.61 13.11 -2.64
N GLY A 80 12.22 11.97 -3.23
CA GLY A 80 12.97 11.30 -4.30
C GLY A 80 14.24 10.62 -3.79
N ASP A 81 14.31 10.32 -2.50
CA ASP A 81 15.49 9.76 -1.84
C ASP A 81 15.35 8.26 -1.52
N ARG A 82 14.18 7.67 -1.85
CA ARG A 82 13.83 6.26 -1.60
C ARG A 82 13.80 5.89 -0.12
N THR A 83 13.65 6.88 0.74
CA THR A 83 13.43 6.69 2.17
C THR A 83 11.95 6.90 2.46
N ILE A 84 11.33 5.91 3.10
CA ILE A 84 9.93 5.94 3.49
C ILE A 84 9.89 5.89 5.01
N ASP A 85 9.72 7.03 5.62
CA ASP A 85 9.77 7.18 7.07
C ASP A 85 8.62 8.01 7.65
N LYS A 86 7.71 8.48 6.77
CA LYS A 86 6.58 9.32 7.15
C LYS A 86 5.25 8.66 6.79
N PRO A 87 4.22 8.75 7.63
CA PRO A 87 2.92 8.15 7.34
C PRO A 87 2.24 8.72 6.08
N GLU A 88 2.50 9.99 5.71
CA GLU A 88 1.99 10.58 4.48
C GLU A 88 2.56 9.99 3.19
N GLU A 89 3.66 9.27 3.26
CA GLU A 89 4.26 8.59 2.12
C GLU A 89 3.64 7.22 1.85
N ILE A 90 2.87 6.70 2.80
CA ILE A 90 2.35 5.34 2.75
C ILE A 90 0.83 5.28 2.98
N SER A 91 0.20 6.35 3.48
CA SER A 91 -1.23 6.45 3.71
C SER A 91 -1.83 7.62 2.95
N PHE A 92 -2.79 7.33 2.07
CA PHE A 92 -3.29 8.27 1.06
C PHE A 92 -4.69 8.83 1.33
N ALA A 93 -5.47 8.25 2.23
CA ALA A 93 -6.84 8.72 2.51
C ALA A 93 -6.92 10.22 2.87
N ARG A 94 -5.84 10.75 3.46
CA ARG A 94 -5.72 12.17 3.82
C ARG A 94 -5.71 13.12 2.63
N TYR A 95 -5.33 12.65 1.44
CA TYR A 95 -5.16 13.50 0.25
C TYR A 95 -6.47 13.78 -0.47
N HIS A 96 -7.50 12.94 -0.28
CA HIS A 96 -8.79 13.13 -0.94
C HIS A 96 -9.91 13.36 0.10
N PRO A 97 -10.64 14.49 0.07
CA PRO A 97 -11.74 14.76 0.98
C PRO A 97 -12.83 13.69 0.89
N GLY A 98 -13.14 13.04 2.01
CA GLY A 98 -14.16 12.00 2.08
C GLY A 98 -13.68 10.58 1.77
N ALA A 99 -12.41 10.40 1.41
CA ALA A 99 -11.82 9.07 1.28
C ALA A 99 -11.88 8.33 2.62
N VAL A 100 -12.31 7.08 2.56
CA VAL A 100 -12.36 6.15 3.71
C VAL A 100 -11.17 5.21 3.65
N THR A 101 -10.66 4.93 2.46
CA THR A 101 -9.55 4.03 2.20
C THR A 101 -8.42 4.76 1.47
N ASP A 102 -7.21 4.20 1.53
CA ASP A 102 -6.07 4.77 0.83
C ASP A 102 -6.20 4.66 -0.68
N LEU A 103 -6.89 3.62 -1.20
CA LEU A 103 -7.18 3.57 -2.63
C LEU A 103 -8.07 4.74 -3.07
N GLU A 104 -9.12 5.06 -2.28
CA GLU A 104 -9.95 6.23 -2.54
C GLU A 104 -9.14 7.53 -2.40
N GLY A 105 -8.15 7.56 -1.51
CA GLY A 105 -7.21 8.67 -1.36
C GLY A 105 -6.38 8.95 -2.60
N LEU A 106 -6.07 7.93 -3.39
CA LEU A 106 -5.32 8.06 -4.64
C LEU A 106 -6.07 8.84 -5.72
N LEU A 107 -7.40 9.00 -5.62
CA LEU A 107 -8.18 9.87 -6.51
C LEU A 107 -7.70 11.33 -6.50
N ALA A 108 -7.00 11.76 -5.46
CA ALA A 108 -6.38 13.09 -5.43
C ALA A 108 -5.23 13.25 -6.45
N PHE A 109 -4.73 12.16 -6.97
CA PHE A 109 -3.62 12.11 -7.93
C PHE A 109 -4.05 11.76 -9.35
N ASP A 110 -5.29 11.31 -9.54
CA ASP A 110 -5.94 11.13 -10.84
C ASP A 110 -6.27 12.51 -11.45
N THR A 111 -5.39 12.99 -12.33
CA THR A 111 -5.48 14.34 -12.85
C THR A 111 -6.30 14.46 -14.12
N ASN A 112 -6.65 13.35 -14.75
CA ASN A 112 -7.46 13.27 -15.96
C ASN A 112 -8.85 12.66 -15.73
N ASP A 113 -9.17 12.28 -14.47
CA ASP A 113 -10.47 11.72 -14.04
C ASP A 113 -10.84 10.41 -14.80
N ASP A 114 -9.84 9.55 -15.10
CA ASP A 114 -10.09 8.28 -15.79
C ASP A 114 -10.16 7.07 -14.86
N SER A 115 -10.03 7.30 -13.54
CA SER A 115 -10.02 6.29 -12.49
C SER A 115 -8.80 5.35 -12.54
N LEU A 116 -7.72 5.80 -13.11
CA LEU A 116 -6.42 5.17 -13.09
C LEU A 116 -5.41 6.10 -12.40
N LEU A 117 -4.40 5.52 -11.79
CA LEU A 117 -3.16 6.21 -11.47
C LEU A 117 -2.13 5.72 -12.46
N ASP A 118 -1.77 6.53 -13.46
CA ASP A 118 -0.89 6.13 -14.54
C ASP A 118 0.03 7.27 -15.02
N ARG A 119 0.75 7.06 -16.13
CA ARG A 119 1.69 8.02 -16.69
C ARG A 119 1.06 9.31 -17.20
N LEU A 120 -0.25 9.38 -17.35
CA LEU A 120 -0.96 10.60 -17.73
C LEU A 120 -1.16 11.51 -16.52
N ASP A 121 -0.94 10.98 -15.31
CA ASP A 121 -1.02 11.75 -14.08
C ASP A 121 0.30 12.42 -13.74
N ALA A 122 0.21 13.68 -13.34
CA ALA A 122 1.37 14.53 -13.11
C ALA A 122 2.35 13.98 -12.07
N ARG A 123 1.84 13.24 -11.07
CA ARG A 123 2.60 12.72 -9.95
C ARG A 123 2.86 11.21 -9.99
N PHE A 124 2.44 10.50 -11.04
CA PHE A 124 2.69 9.06 -11.18
C PHE A 124 4.17 8.67 -10.97
N LYS A 125 5.07 9.51 -11.45
CA LYS A 125 6.52 9.30 -11.32
C LYS A 125 7.06 9.35 -9.89
N ASP A 126 6.30 9.95 -8.97
CA ASP A 126 6.67 10.09 -7.56
C ASP A 126 6.22 8.86 -6.75
N PHE A 127 5.41 7.97 -7.35
CA PHE A 127 4.99 6.73 -6.73
C PHE A 127 6.00 5.61 -6.94
N ALA A 128 6.16 4.81 -5.90
CA ALA A 128 7.05 3.66 -5.86
C ALA A 128 6.38 2.48 -5.14
N VAL A 129 7.03 1.34 -5.19
CA VAL A 129 6.69 0.16 -4.40
C VAL A 129 7.82 -0.09 -3.42
N TRP A 130 7.52 -0.11 -2.14
CA TRP A 130 8.41 -0.54 -1.10
C TRP A 130 8.16 -2.02 -0.79
N GLN A 131 9.12 -2.86 -1.16
CA GLN A 131 9.14 -4.28 -0.83
C GLN A 131 10.13 -4.50 0.31
N ASP A 132 9.64 -4.54 1.54
CA ASP A 132 10.45 -4.81 2.73
C ASP A 132 10.79 -6.31 2.79
N LYS A 133 11.93 -6.68 2.20
CA LYS A 133 12.33 -8.07 2.03
C LYS A 133 12.80 -8.75 3.30
N ASN A 134 13.29 -7.96 4.24
CA ASN A 134 13.80 -8.47 5.51
C ASN A 134 12.83 -8.28 6.68
N LEU A 135 11.66 -7.65 6.42
CA LEU A 135 10.57 -7.43 7.39
C LEU A 135 11.04 -6.65 8.62
N ASN A 136 11.83 -5.58 8.40
CA ASN A 136 12.34 -4.75 9.49
C ASN A 136 11.65 -3.37 9.61
N GLY A 137 10.76 -3.02 8.66
CA GLY A 137 10.04 -1.74 8.63
C GLY A 137 10.93 -0.53 8.34
N LEU A 138 12.07 -0.75 7.70
CA LEU A 138 12.99 0.28 7.26
C LEU A 138 13.20 0.16 5.75
N SER A 139 13.07 1.26 5.03
CA SER A 139 13.34 1.28 3.60
C SER A 139 14.85 1.29 3.35
N GLU A 140 15.36 0.25 2.74
CA GLU A 140 16.77 0.05 2.49
C GLU A 140 17.09 0.09 0.98
N GLU A 141 18.38 0.13 0.64
CA GLU A 141 18.82 0.16 -0.75
C GLU A 141 18.28 -1.03 -1.55
N GLY A 142 17.56 -0.75 -2.65
CA GLY A 142 16.97 -1.77 -3.54
C GLY A 142 15.62 -2.31 -3.10
N GLU A 143 15.02 -1.82 -2.04
CA GLU A 143 13.67 -2.17 -1.59
C GLU A 143 12.59 -1.22 -2.14
N VAL A 144 12.91 0.06 -2.32
CA VAL A 144 11.99 1.05 -2.90
C VAL A 144 12.32 1.23 -4.38
N LEU A 145 11.40 0.82 -5.24
CA LEU A 145 11.51 0.95 -6.70
C LEU A 145 10.28 1.68 -7.24
N THR A 146 10.49 2.61 -8.16
CA THR A 146 9.38 3.32 -8.82
C THR A 146 8.43 2.36 -9.53
N LEU A 147 7.16 2.76 -9.74
CA LEU A 147 6.20 1.96 -10.50
C LEU A 147 6.76 1.56 -11.86
N THR A 148 7.45 2.48 -12.54
CA THR A 148 8.10 2.21 -13.83
C THR A 148 9.22 1.16 -13.73
N GLU A 149 10.07 1.22 -12.72
CA GLU A 149 11.13 0.22 -12.47
C GLU A 149 10.54 -1.17 -12.17
N ARG A 150 9.35 -1.22 -11.57
CA ARG A 150 8.59 -2.45 -11.33
C ARG A 150 7.81 -2.95 -12.54
N GLY A 151 7.74 -2.15 -13.62
CA GLY A 151 6.96 -2.47 -14.80
C GLY A 151 5.44 -2.30 -14.59
N ILE A 152 5.05 -1.55 -13.56
CA ILE A 152 3.65 -1.22 -13.29
C ILE A 152 3.29 0.01 -14.13
N GLU A 153 2.30 -0.14 -14.99
CA GLU A 153 1.89 0.90 -15.93
C GLU A 153 0.72 1.74 -15.41
N SER A 154 -0.17 1.13 -14.63
CA SER A 154 -1.33 1.78 -14.04
C SER A 154 -1.81 1.05 -12.80
N ILE A 155 -2.53 1.74 -11.93
CA ILE A 155 -3.27 1.19 -10.79
C ILE A 155 -4.73 1.63 -10.96
N HIS A 156 -5.66 0.69 -10.96
CA HIS A 156 -7.09 0.99 -10.99
C HIS A 156 -7.55 1.51 -9.62
N LEU A 157 -8.26 2.64 -9.59
CA LEU A 157 -8.68 3.30 -8.35
C LEU A 157 -10.06 2.86 -7.85
N ALA A 158 -10.72 1.95 -8.56
CA ALA A 158 -11.98 1.36 -8.13
C ALA A 158 -11.74 -0.06 -7.59
N SER A 159 -12.22 -0.33 -6.36
CA SER A 159 -12.15 -1.66 -5.75
C SER A 159 -13.47 -2.43 -5.89
N ASP A 160 -13.40 -3.75 -5.70
CA ASP A 160 -14.58 -4.63 -5.63
C ASP A 160 -15.37 -4.45 -4.32
N ARG A 161 -14.81 -3.76 -3.33
CA ARG A 161 -15.38 -3.52 -2.00
C ARG A 161 -15.80 -4.80 -1.26
N LEU A 162 -15.08 -5.88 -1.48
CA LEU A 162 -15.31 -7.16 -0.80
C LEU A 162 -14.34 -7.29 0.38
N PRO A 163 -14.81 -7.06 1.62
CA PRO A 163 -13.92 -7.08 2.77
C PRO A 163 -13.48 -8.50 3.11
N GLN A 164 -12.24 -8.63 3.58
CA GLN A 164 -11.67 -9.87 4.07
C GLN A 164 -10.88 -9.60 5.36
N THR A 165 -10.86 -10.58 6.25
CA THR A 165 -10.04 -10.53 7.46
C THR A 165 -8.89 -11.52 7.32
N LEU A 166 -7.66 -11.06 7.50
CA LEU A 166 -6.42 -11.80 7.30
C LEU A 166 -5.57 -11.75 8.57
N ALA A 167 -4.45 -12.49 8.59
CA ALA A 167 -3.48 -12.51 9.69
C ALA A 167 -4.17 -12.71 11.08
N ASN A 168 -5.03 -13.73 11.20
CA ASN A 168 -5.78 -14.06 12.41
C ASN A 168 -6.67 -12.93 12.98
N GLY A 169 -6.99 -11.93 12.21
CA GLY A 169 -7.82 -10.79 12.63
C GLY A 169 -7.07 -9.47 12.70
N ASP A 170 -5.76 -9.49 12.60
CA ASP A 170 -4.92 -8.29 12.73
C ASP A 170 -4.95 -7.41 11.49
N VAL A 171 -5.37 -7.95 10.34
CA VAL A 171 -5.43 -7.24 9.06
C VAL A 171 -6.83 -7.30 8.49
N GLN A 172 -7.38 -6.13 8.17
CA GLN A 172 -8.67 -5.99 7.49
C GLN A 172 -8.44 -5.47 6.07
N LEU A 173 -8.79 -6.28 5.07
CA LEU A 173 -8.82 -5.86 3.68
C LEU A 173 -10.20 -5.27 3.36
N PHE A 174 -10.27 -4.10 2.73
CA PHE A 174 -11.55 -3.44 2.39
C PHE A 174 -12.02 -3.75 0.97
N GLY A 175 -11.13 -4.25 0.14
CA GLY A 175 -11.45 -4.64 -1.22
C GLY A 175 -10.20 -4.95 -2.02
N THR A 176 -10.39 -5.34 -3.28
CA THR A 176 -9.29 -5.58 -4.23
C THR A 176 -9.49 -4.78 -5.50
N SER A 177 -8.39 -4.44 -6.14
CA SER A 177 -8.35 -3.81 -7.46
C SER A 177 -7.27 -4.48 -8.34
N THR A 178 -6.87 -3.86 -9.44
CA THR A 178 -5.86 -4.38 -10.37
C THR A 178 -4.81 -3.34 -10.71
N TYR A 179 -3.64 -3.79 -11.11
CA TYR A 179 -2.56 -2.95 -11.59
C TYR A 179 -1.87 -3.59 -12.78
#